data_114fccc57c81a20587c9a2ca6a835364
#
_entry.id   114fccc57c81a20587c9a2ca6a835364
#
_cell.length_a   1.000
_cell.length_b   1.000
_cell.length_c   1.000
_cell.angle_alpha   90.00
_cell.angle_beta   90.00
_cell.angle_gamma   90.00
#
_symmetry.space_group_name_H-M   'P 1'
#
loop_
_entity.id
_entity.type
_entity.pdbx_description
1 polymer ?
#
loop_
_entity_poly.entity_id
_entity_poly.type
_entity_poly.pdbx_seq_one_letter_code
_entity_poly.pdbx_strand_id
1 'polypeptide(L)'
;MRRKKVFVVDDEIVLVMSLESMLAELGYDVVGSATALDEGVRKAGALEADVAVIDMSLAGKTSQPIIDVLMRRSIPVVASSGYDLAEMRGKDGWSKHVMLQKPYTLSQLEAAVKAALDGGKSAGSGETS
;
A
#
# COMPACT_ATOMS: atom_id res chain seq x y z
N MET A 1 -8.71 -20.99 7.48
CA MET A 1 -7.94 -19.80 7.78
C MET A 1 -8.53 -18.59 7.07
N ARG A 2 -8.60 -17.49 7.79
CA ARG A 2 -9.09 -16.27 7.18
C ARG A 2 -8.05 -15.68 6.25
N ARG A 3 -8.50 -15.15 5.14
CA ARG A 3 -7.62 -14.39 4.26
C ARG A 3 -7.37 -13.03 4.86
N LYS A 4 -6.17 -12.52 4.65
CA LYS A 4 -5.85 -11.15 5.05
C LYS A 4 -6.57 -10.17 4.15
N LYS A 5 -7.03 -9.07 4.73
CA LYS A 5 -7.83 -8.07 4.06
C LYS A 5 -6.96 -6.91 3.62
N VAL A 6 -7.13 -6.48 2.39
CA VAL A 6 -6.31 -5.42 1.78
C VAL A 6 -7.18 -4.29 1.29
N PHE A 7 -6.76 -3.07 1.59
CA PHE A 7 -7.36 -1.84 1.06
C PHE A 7 -6.40 -1.28 0.01
N VAL A 8 -6.91 -0.92 -1.17
CA VAL A 8 -6.05 -0.44 -2.25
C VAL A 8 -6.47 0.95 -2.71
N VAL A 9 -5.49 1.80 -3.00
CA VAL A 9 -5.75 3.15 -3.49
C VAL A 9 -4.78 3.48 -4.63
N ASP A 10 -5.33 3.88 -5.76
CA ASP A 10 -4.56 4.32 -6.92
C ASP A 10 -5.51 5.16 -7.77
N ASP A 11 -5.04 6.29 -8.32
CA ASP A 11 -5.92 7.16 -9.09
C ASP A 11 -6.25 6.62 -10.48
N GLU A 12 -5.59 5.55 -10.91
CA GLU A 12 -5.90 4.91 -12.20
C GLU A 12 -6.73 3.66 -11.94
N ILE A 13 -7.98 3.69 -12.42
CA ILE A 13 -8.89 2.57 -12.17
C ILE A 13 -8.36 1.25 -12.74
N VAL A 14 -7.65 1.31 -13.85
CA VAL A 14 -7.08 0.10 -14.46
C VAL A 14 -6.05 -0.52 -13.53
N LEU A 15 -5.25 0.30 -12.85
CA LEU A 15 -4.27 -0.21 -11.90
C LEU A 15 -4.93 -0.78 -10.65
N VAL A 16 -6.04 -0.17 -10.20
CA VAL A 16 -6.82 -0.73 -9.08
C VAL A 16 -7.30 -2.12 -9.45
N MET A 17 -7.87 -2.27 -10.64
CA MET A 17 -8.39 -3.56 -11.08
C MET A 17 -7.28 -4.59 -11.19
N SER A 18 -6.13 -4.19 -11.70
CA SER A 18 -4.98 -5.07 -11.81
C SER A 18 -4.50 -5.51 -10.42
N LEU A 19 -4.43 -4.58 -9.48
CA LEU A 19 -4.05 -4.88 -8.11
C LEU A 19 -5.02 -5.86 -7.47
N GLU A 20 -6.32 -5.64 -7.68
CA GLU A 20 -7.33 -6.53 -7.13
C GLU A 20 -7.14 -7.95 -7.64
N SER A 21 -6.89 -8.10 -8.94
CA SER A 21 -6.65 -9.41 -9.53
C SER A 21 -5.39 -10.07 -8.96
N MET A 22 -4.32 -9.31 -8.87
CA MET A 22 -3.05 -9.84 -8.37
C MET A 22 -3.18 -10.27 -6.92
N LEU A 23 -3.82 -9.44 -6.10
CA LEU A 23 -3.98 -9.78 -4.68
C LEU A 23 -4.89 -10.98 -4.49
N ALA A 24 -5.95 -11.10 -5.30
CA ALA A 24 -6.81 -12.26 -5.24
C ALA A 24 -6.03 -13.53 -5.59
N GLU A 25 -5.19 -13.45 -6.61
CA GLU A 25 -4.36 -14.58 -7.01
C GLU A 25 -3.42 -15.00 -5.88
N LEU A 26 -2.94 -14.03 -5.10
CA LEU A 26 -2.05 -14.30 -3.97
C LEU A 26 -2.79 -14.79 -2.71
N GLY A 27 -4.11 -14.83 -2.76
CA GLY A 27 -4.91 -15.33 -1.63
C GLY A 27 -5.38 -14.26 -0.67
N TYR A 28 -5.35 -13.01 -1.06
CA TYR A 28 -5.84 -11.90 -0.22
C TYR A 28 -7.26 -11.50 -0.62
N ASP A 29 -7.98 -10.92 0.33
CA ASP A 29 -9.29 -10.33 0.07
C ASP A 29 -9.16 -8.82 -0.04
N VAL A 30 -9.53 -8.26 -1.18
CA VAL A 30 -9.56 -6.81 -1.32
C VAL A 30 -10.90 -6.34 -0.79
N VAL A 31 -10.89 -5.63 0.33
CA VAL A 31 -12.12 -5.23 1.02
C VAL A 31 -12.61 -3.86 0.60
N GLY A 32 -11.83 -3.13 -0.14
CA GLY A 32 -12.24 -1.84 -0.66
C GLY A 32 -11.15 -1.20 -1.47
N SER A 33 -11.54 -0.20 -2.25
CA SER A 33 -10.60 0.53 -3.07
C SER A 33 -11.06 1.98 -3.19
N ALA A 34 -10.13 2.86 -3.57
CA ALA A 34 -10.43 4.25 -3.81
C ALA A 34 -9.55 4.76 -4.93
N THR A 35 -10.06 5.74 -5.69
CA THR A 35 -9.33 6.35 -6.79
C THR A 35 -9.11 7.84 -6.59
N ALA A 36 -9.58 8.38 -5.46
CA ALA A 36 -9.44 9.80 -5.15
C ALA A 36 -9.10 9.97 -3.67
N LEU A 37 -8.46 11.09 -3.36
CA LEU A 37 -7.99 11.36 -2.01
C LEU A 37 -9.12 11.37 -0.99
N ASP A 38 -10.19 12.09 -1.26
CA ASP A 38 -11.31 12.20 -0.30
C ASP A 38 -11.95 10.85 -0.02
N GLU A 39 -12.18 10.08 -1.08
CA GLU A 39 -12.72 8.73 -0.93
C GLU A 39 -11.79 7.86 -0.13
N GLY A 40 -10.48 7.98 -0.39
CA GLY A 40 -9.48 7.20 0.30
C GLY A 40 -9.45 7.49 1.79
N VAL A 41 -9.52 8.77 2.17
CA VAL A 41 -9.52 9.15 3.57
C VAL A 41 -10.75 8.58 4.28
N ARG A 42 -11.92 8.71 3.66
CA ARG A 42 -13.16 8.21 4.25
C ARG A 42 -13.12 6.70 4.45
N LYS A 43 -12.69 5.98 3.42
CA LYS A 43 -12.65 4.52 3.50
C LYS A 43 -11.56 4.03 4.45
N ALA A 44 -10.42 4.74 4.49
CA ALA A 44 -9.35 4.38 5.41
C ALA A 44 -9.82 4.45 6.86
N GLY A 45 -10.75 5.35 7.16
CA GLY A 45 -11.27 5.48 8.52
C GLY A 45 -12.35 4.48 8.87
N ALA A 46 -12.90 3.78 7.88
CA ALA A 46 -14.06 2.92 8.10
C ALA A 46 -13.80 1.44 7.84
N LEU A 47 -12.93 1.10 6.90
CA LEU A 47 -12.75 -0.29 6.51
C LEU A 47 -11.89 -1.07 7.49
N GLU A 48 -12.22 -2.35 7.64
CA GLU A 48 -11.39 -3.28 8.39
C GLU A 48 -10.41 -3.90 7.41
N ALA A 49 -9.14 -3.53 7.55
CA ALA A 49 -8.10 -4.05 6.68
C ALA A 49 -6.89 -4.44 7.50
N ASP A 50 -6.15 -5.43 7.00
CA ASP A 50 -4.92 -5.88 7.65
C ASP A 50 -3.71 -5.16 7.09
N VAL A 51 -3.82 -4.67 5.86
CA VAL A 51 -2.73 -3.96 5.19
C VAL A 51 -3.36 -3.11 4.07
N ALA A 52 -2.66 -2.06 3.66
CA ALA A 52 -3.12 -1.21 2.58
C ALA A 52 -2.00 -1.01 1.56
N VAL A 53 -2.36 -0.98 0.28
CA VAL A 53 -1.45 -0.66 -0.82
C VAL A 53 -1.88 0.68 -1.38
N ILE A 54 -1.07 1.70 -1.18
CA ILE A 54 -1.46 3.08 -1.43
C ILE A 54 -0.48 3.73 -2.40
N ASP A 55 -0.99 4.28 -3.51
CA ASP A 55 -0.17 5.08 -4.42
C ASP A 55 0.23 6.36 -3.69
N MET A 56 1.50 6.71 -3.75
CA MET A 56 2.03 7.88 -3.06
C MET A 56 1.45 9.19 -3.59
N SER A 57 1.02 9.20 -4.84
CA SER A 57 0.46 10.41 -5.46
C SER A 57 -0.86 10.09 -6.12
N LEU A 58 -1.88 10.89 -5.84
CA LEU A 58 -3.21 10.73 -6.41
C LEU A 58 -3.57 12.02 -7.15
N ALA A 59 -3.53 11.95 -8.49
CA ALA A 59 -3.84 13.10 -9.35
C ALA A 59 -3.05 14.35 -8.93
N GLY A 60 -1.76 14.15 -8.65
CA GLY A 60 -0.87 15.25 -8.29
C GLY A 60 -0.90 15.63 -6.83
N LYS A 61 -1.74 14.99 -6.03
CA LYS A 61 -1.82 15.27 -4.58
C LYS A 61 -1.16 14.14 -3.82
N THR A 62 -0.52 14.46 -2.71
CA THR A 62 0.06 13.41 -1.87
C THR A 62 -1.04 12.59 -1.22
N SER A 63 -0.82 11.29 -1.08
CA SER A 63 -1.75 10.40 -0.39
C SER A 63 -1.49 10.40 1.13
N GLN A 64 -0.63 11.29 1.62
CA GLN A 64 -0.28 11.32 3.04
C GLN A 64 -1.49 11.35 3.98
N PRO A 65 -2.57 12.12 3.68
CA PRO A 65 -3.73 12.11 4.58
C PRO A 65 -4.35 10.72 4.75
N ILE A 66 -4.36 9.91 3.69
CA ILE A 66 -4.87 8.54 3.79
C ILE A 66 -3.96 7.72 4.69
N ILE A 67 -2.66 7.84 4.47
CA ILE A 67 -1.67 7.08 5.22
C ILE A 67 -1.72 7.46 6.71
N ASP A 68 -1.92 8.75 7.00
CA ASP A 68 -2.04 9.20 8.39
C ASP A 68 -3.20 8.52 9.10
N VAL A 69 -4.35 8.38 8.44
CA VAL A 69 -5.49 7.68 9.02
C VAL A 69 -5.16 6.22 9.28
N LEU A 70 -4.56 5.56 8.30
CA LEU A 70 -4.19 4.15 8.43
C LEU A 70 -3.18 3.93 9.55
N MET A 71 -2.22 4.82 9.68
CA MET A 71 -1.22 4.72 10.74
C MET A 71 -1.85 4.87 12.11
N ARG A 72 -2.81 5.80 12.27
CA ARG A 72 -3.52 5.95 13.54
C ARG A 72 -4.30 4.70 13.90
N ARG A 73 -4.72 3.94 12.91
CA ARG A 73 -5.47 2.70 13.13
C ARG A 73 -4.55 1.47 13.17
N SER A 74 -3.24 1.69 13.12
CA SER A 74 -2.24 0.62 13.14
C SER A 74 -2.37 -0.34 11.96
N ILE A 75 -2.77 0.19 10.80
CA ILE A 75 -2.85 -0.59 9.56
C ILE A 75 -1.57 -0.32 8.77
N PRO A 76 -0.73 -1.34 8.56
CA PRO A 76 0.52 -1.14 7.83
C PRO A 76 0.28 -0.80 6.36
N VAL A 77 1.21 -0.05 5.78
CA VAL A 77 1.06 0.51 4.44
C VAL A 77 2.20 0.05 3.54
N VAL A 78 1.83 -0.38 2.33
CA VAL A 78 2.78 -0.52 1.22
C VAL A 78 2.58 0.72 0.36
N ALA A 79 3.61 1.53 0.23
CA ALA A 79 3.53 2.77 -0.56
C ALA A 79 4.09 2.49 -1.95
N SER A 80 3.27 2.67 -2.99
CA SER A 80 3.72 2.44 -4.35
C SER A 80 3.98 3.76 -5.07
N SER A 81 4.92 3.75 -6.00
CA SER A 81 5.33 4.96 -6.70
C SER A 81 5.86 4.63 -8.08
N GLY A 82 5.61 5.52 -9.03
CA GLY A 82 6.23 5.46 -10.34
C GLY A 82 7.59 6.12 -10.38
N TYR A 83 7.98 6.79 -9.29
CA TYR A 83 9.27 7.46 -9.22
C TYR A 83 10.34 6.53 -8.66
N ASP A 84 11.59 6.95 -8.85
CA ASP A 84 12.73 6.21 -8.31
C ASP A 84 12.65 6.23 -6.77
N LEU A 85 12.56 5.05 -6.19
CA LEU A 85 12.45 4.92 -4.74
C LEU A 85 13.67 5.47 -4.01
N ALA A 86 14.85 5.38 -4.66
CA ALA A 86 16.06 5.91 -4.04
C ALA A 86 15.96 7.42 -3.83
N GLU A 87 15.29 8.10 -4.74
CA GLU A 87 15.09 9.55 -4.62
C GLU A 87 14.03 9.90 -3.57
N MET A 88 13.11 9.00 -3.33
CA MET A 88 12.03 9.24 -2.37
C MET A 88 12.43 8.87 -0.95
N ARG A 89 13.46 8.06 -0.80
CA ARG A 89 13.85 7.56 0.51
C ARG A 89 14.25 8.69 1.44
N GLY A 90 13.68 8.70 2.61
CA GLY A 90 13.98 9.72 3.61
C GLY A 90 13.15 10.97 3.49
N LYS A 91 12.33 11.10 2.46
CA LYS A 91 11.48 12.28 2.30
C LYS A 91 10.13 12.03 2.96
N ASP A 92 9.65 13.04 3.67
CA ASP A 92 8.29 13.07 4.21
C ASP A 92 7.90 11.80 4.98
N GLY A 93 8.89 11.10 5.55
CA GLY A 93 8.61 9.92 6.34
C GLY A 93 8.28 8.68 5.53
N TRP A 94 8.44 8.72 4.21
CA TRP A 94 8.12 7.56 3.38
C TRP A 94 8.95 6.33 3.73
N SER A 95 10.16 6.52 4.25
CA SER A 95 11.03 5.40 4.61
C SER A 95 10.46 4.54 5.74
N LYS A 96 9.42 5.00 6.41
CA LYS A 96 8.75 4.21 7.45
C LYS A 96 7.93 3.07 6.88
N HIS A 97 7.63 3.12 5.61
CA HIS A 97 6.73 2.16 4.98
C HIS A 97 7.48 1.24 4.05
N VAL A 98 6.86 0.10 3.75
CA VAL A 98 7.36 -0.76 2.70
C VAL A 98 7.12 -0.03 1.37
N MET A 99 8.14 0.06 0.56
CA MET A 99 8.07 0.79 -0.71
C MET A 99 8.00 -0.19 -1.86
N LEU A 100 7.19 0.14 -2.88
CA LEU A 100 6.99 -0.71 -4.04
C LEU A 100 7.03 0.14 -5.31
N GLN A 101 8.04 -0.04 -6.13
CA GLN A 101 8.21 0.77 -7.34
C GLN A 101 7.43 0.19 -8.50
N LYS A 102 6.69 1.05 -9.20
CA LYS A 102 5.97 0.66 -10.42
C LYS A 102 6.93 0.67 -11.60
N PRO A 103 6.73 -0.20 -12.58
CA PRO A 103 5.84 -1.34 -12.56
C PRO A 103 6.41 -2.45 -11.70
N TYR A 104 5.56 -3.24 -11.07
CA TYR A 104 6.01 -4.33 -10.21
C TYR A 104 5.42 -5.65 -10.67
N THR A 105 6.12 -6.73 -10.33
CA THR A 105 5.67 -8.07 -10.64
C THR A 105 4.80 -8.61 -9.52
N LEU A 106 4.13 -9.72 -9.78
CA LEU A 106 3.36 -10.41 -8.76
C LEU A 106 4.25 -10.78 -7.57
N SER A 107 5.47 -11.26 -7.84
CA SER A 107 6.39 -11.61 -6.75
C SER A 107 6.79 -10.41 -5.92
N GLN A 108 7.00 -9.27 -6.55
CA GLN A 108 7.37 -8.05 -5.82
C GLN A 108 6.22 -7.57 -4.96
N LEU A 109 5.00 -7.63 -5.48
CA LEU A 109 3.82 -7.28 -4.71
C LEU A 109 3.67 -8.21 -3.50
N GLU A 110 3.82 -9.51 -3.74
CA GLU A 110 3.72 -10.48 -2.66
C GLU A 110 4.73 -10.20 -1.55
N ALA A 111 5.98 -9.96 -1.93
CA ALA A 111 7.02 -9.69 -0.95
C ALA A 111 6.73 -8.43 -0.15
N ALA A 112 6.24 -7.38 -0.83
CA ALA A 112 5.95 -6.12 -0.18
C ALA A 112 4.79 -6.26 0.83
N VAL A 113 3.73 -6.95 0.43
CA VAL A 113 2.58 -7.13 1.31
C VAL A 113 2.97 -7.98 2.52
N LYS A 114 3.74 -9.05 2.30
CA LYS A 114 4.19 -9.88 3.42
C LYS A 114 5.08 -9.10 4.37
N ALA A 115 5.98 -8.28 3.84
CA ALA A 115 6.85 -7.46 4.69
C ALA A 115 6.03 -6.50 5.55
N ALA A 116 5.01 -5.88 4.97
CA ALA A 116 4.16 -4.97 5.71
C ALA A 116 3.36 -5.69 6.79
N LEU A 117 2.81 -6.85 6.46
CA LEU A 117 2.04 -7.64 7.42
C LEU A 117 2.91 -8.11 8.59
N ASP A 118 4.18 -8.34 8.34
CA ASP A 118 5.10 -8.75 9.39
C ASP A 118 5.61 -7.58 10.23
N GLY A 119 5.08 -6.40 9.99
CA GLY A 119 5.48 -5.21 10.73
C GLY A 119 6.83 -4.67 10.32
N GLY A 120 7.37 -5.20 9.24
CA GLY A 120 8.68 -4.78 8.78
C GLY A 120 8.62 -3.56 7.90
N LYS A 121 9.80 -3.08 7.57
CA LYS A 121 9.97 -2.05 6.56
C LYS A 121 10.37 -2.74 5.29
N SER A 122 10.88 -1.98 4.32
CA SER A 122 11.30 -2.59 3.08
C SER A 122 12.27 -3.74 3.35
N ALA A 123 12.33 -4.67 2.42
CA ALA A 123 13.04 -5.94 2.59
C ALA A 123 14.47 -5.77 3.07
N GLY A 124 15.14 -4.72 2.69
CA GLY A 124 16.52 -4.56 3.08
C GLY A 124 16.75 -4.29 4.55
N SER A 125 15.73 -3.98 5.31
CA SER A 125 15.89 -3.62 6.71
C SER A 125 15.90 -4.83 7.62
N GLY A 126 15.60 -5.91 7.13
CA GLY A 126 15.46 -7.05 7.98
C GLY A 126 16.74 -7.59 8.51
N GLU A 127 16.81 -7.39 8.58
CA GLU A 127 17.43 -8.08 8.96
C GLU A 127 17.54 -8.44 9.83
N THR A 128 17.44 -8.52 10.11
CA THR A 128 17.55 -8.93 10.74
C THR A 128 17.30 -9.50 11.17
N SER A 129 17.27 -9.67 10.95
CA SER A 129 17.08 -10.45 11.28
C SER A 129 16.76 -10.81 11.75
#